data_01a33bc45c18b6ad4b994f210732ac37
#
_entry.id   01a33bc45c18b6ad4b994f210732ac37
#
_cell.length_a   1.000
_cell.length_b   1.000
_cell.length_c   1.000
_cell.angle_alpha   90.00
_cell.angle_beta   90.00
_cell.angle_gamma   90.00
#
_symmetry.space_group_name_H-M   'P 1'
#
loop_
_entity.id
_entity.type
_entity.pdbx_description
1 polymer ?
#
loop_
_entity_poly.entity_id
_entity_poly.type
_entity_poly.pdbx_seq_one_letter_code
_entity_poly.pdbx_strand_id
1 'polypeptide(L)'
;MNDTLPTILVVDDEIDTCRNLQDILADLGYRVDVAHDGPSALELVRHKHYDVALLDYLMPGMDGLTLYREIKKLSAGTVAIVVTAYAGGTTTEEAQKAGAWQVLPKPVDFPKLMGLVDEALGQPLVLVVDDDPDLCANMWDLLRDRGYRVAVAHDEREATAQLANEALRVVLIDMKLPTGDGAKVYRLVRRVNPKARAVVITGHRSEMEEKVRQILAEGADAVCYKPFDVPNLLDTLARLSGERNGDGAEGAR
;
A
#
# COMPACT_ATOMS: atom_id res chain seq x y z
N MET A 1 -8.49 -19.83 -9.10
CA MET A 1 -8.58 -18.46 -8.59
C MET A 1 -8.77 -18.63 -7.09
N ASN A 2 -7.76 -18.29 -6.29
CA ASN A 2 -7.96 -18.20 -4.84
C ASN A 2 -8.60 -16.83 -4.63
N ASP A 3 -9.92 -16.81 -4.52
CA ASP A 3 -10.68 -15.60 -4.22
C ASP A 3 -10.56 -15.33 -2.70
N THR A 4 -9.42 -14.79 -2.29
CA THR A 4 -9.36 -14.16 -0.97
C THR A 4 -10.14 -12.86 -1.08
N LEU A 5 -11.30 -12.83 -0.42
CA LEU A 5 -12.15 -11.65 -0.37
C LEU A 5 -11.34 -10.48 0.23
N PRO A 6 -11.44 -9.26 -0.36
CA PRO A 6 -10.78 -8.09 0.20
C PRO A 6 -11.19 -7.84 1.65
N THR A 7 -10.25 -7.29 2.42
CA THR A 7 -10.42 -7.07 3.86
C THR A 7 -10.54 -5.58 4.17
N ILE A 8 -11.60 -5.22 4.88
CA ILE A 8 -11.89 -3.84 5.27
C ILE A 8 -11.90 -3.73 6.80
N LEU A 9 -11.21 -2.72 7.32
CA LEU A 9 -11.30 -2.32 8.72
C LEU A 9 -12.20 -1.09 8.82
N VAL A 10 -13.25 -1.16 9.65
CA VAL A 10 -14.11 -0.03 9.96
C VAL A 10 -13.81 0.45 11.37
N VAL A 11 -13.52 1.73 11.55
CA VAL A 11 -13.22 2.33 12.85
C VAL A 11 -14.07 3.57 13.06
N ASP A 12 -15.00 3.49 13.99
CA ASP A 12 -15.91 4.57 14.38
C ASP A 12 -16.36 4.33 15.83
N ASP A 13 -16.40 5.34 16.67
CA ASP A 13 -16.80 5.22 18.07
C ASP A 13 -18.32 5.01 18.21
N GLU A 14 -19.10 5.23 17.16
CA GLU A 14 -20.50 4.95 17.10
C GLU A 14 -20.78 3.49 16.70
N ILE A 15 -21.19 2.66 17.68
CA ILE A 15 -21.37 1.21 17.50
C ILE A 15 -22.38 0.89 16.38
N ASP A 16 -23.46 1.65 16.29
CA ASP A 16 -24.51 1.39 15.29
C ASP A 16 -24.02 1.71 13.87
N THR A 17 -23.22 2.74 13.71
CA THR A 17 -22.55 3.07 12.43
C THR A 17 -21.61 1.94 12.01
N CYS A 18 -20.79 1.43 12.92
CA CYS A 18 -19.92 0.29 12.66
C CYS A 18 -20.69 -0.95 12.22
N ARG A 19 -21.76 -1.32 12.92
CA ARG A 19 -22.59 -2.49 12.59
C ARG A 19 -23.23 -2.36 11.21
N ASN A 20 -23.85 -1.20 10.94
CA ASN A 20 -24.48 -0.95 9.65
C ASN A 20 -23.49 -1.06 8.49
N LEU A 21 -22.29 -0.46 8.63
CA LEU A 21 -21.22 -0.55 7.63
C LEU A 21 -20.74 -2.01 7.47
N GLN A 22 -20.55 -2.72 8.59
CA GLN A 22 -20.12 -4.11 8.57
C GLN A 22 -21.11 -5.00 7.81
N ASP A 23 -22.41 -4.90 8.16
CA ASP A 23 -23.45 -5.72 7.53
C ASP A 23 -23.52 -5.46 6.02
N ILE A 24 -23.56 -4.19 5.59
CA ILE A 24 -23.65 -3.82 4.17
C ILE A 24 -22.42 -4.28 3.39
N LEU A 25 -21.22 -4.04 3.92
CA LEU A 25 -19.99 -4.43 3.25
C LEU A 25 -19.82 -5.97 3.22
N ALA A 26 -20.24 -6.67 4.26
CA ALA A 26 -20.23 -8.13 4.28
C ALA A 26 -21.20 -8.73 3.25
N ASP A 27 -22.39 -8.16 3.10
CA ASP A 27 -23.36 -8.56 2.08
C ASP A 27 -22.84 -8.35 0.65
N LEU A 28 -21.95 -7.38 0.46
CA LEU A 28 -21.25 -7.12 -0.80
C LEU A 28 -20.03 -8.02 -1.04
N GLY A 29 -19.72 -8.92 -0.09
CA GLY A 29 -18.66 -9.91 -0.24
C GLY A 29 -17.29 -9.48 0.29
N TYR A 30 -17.22 -8.44 1.12
CA TYR A 30 -15.98 -8.07 1.80
C TYR A 30 -15.84 -8.79 3.14
N ARG A 31 -14.61 -9.03 3.58
CA ARG A 31 -14.31 -9.40 4.97
C ARG A 31 -14.15 -8.13 5.80
N VAL A 32 -14.97 -7.95 6.81
CA VAL A 32 -15.03 -6.72 7.59
C VAL A 32 -14.77 -6.98 9.05
N ASP A 33 -13.78 -6.31 9.60
CA ASP A 33 -13.57 -6.21 11.05
C ASP A 33 -13.90 -4.78 11.49
N VAL A 34 -14.31 -4.66 12.75
CA VAL A 34 -14.74 -3.41 13.35
C VAL A 34 -13.92 -3.12 14.60
N ALA A 35 -13.56 -1.86 14.79
CA ALA A 35 -13.01 -1.33 16.04
C ALA A 35 -13.74 -0.05 16.42
N HIS A 36 -13.83 0.22 17.73
CA HIS A 36 -14.55 1.39 18.24
C HIS A 36 -13.62 2.47 18.81
N ASP A 37 -12.31 2.26 18.69
CA ASP A 37 -11.26 3.22 19.09
C ASP A 37 -9.94 2.89 18.38
N GLY A 38 -9.01 3.85 18.46
CA GLY A 38 -7.69 3.71 17.85
C GLY A 38 -6.87 2.53 18.38
N PRO A 39 -6.73 2.35 19.71
CA PRO A 39 -6.00 1.21 20.29
C PRO A 39 -6.51 -0.15 19.83
N SER A 40 -7.82 -0.37 19.83
CA SER A 40 -8.42 -1.62 19.33
C SER A 40 -8.15 -1.84 17.84
N ALA A 41 -8.23 -0.78 17.03
CA ALA A 41 -7.91 -0.83 15.60
C ALA A 41 -6.44 -1.23 15.38
N LEU A 42 -5.51 -0.64 16.13
CA LEU A 42 -4.08 -0.96 16.02
C LEU A 42 -3.78 -2.40 16.43
N GLU A 43 -4.50 -2.95 17.42
CA GLU A 43 -4.35 -4.34 17.81
C GLU A 43 -4.77 -5.29 16.67
N LEU A 44 -5.87 -4.98 15.98
CA LEU A 44 -6.30 -5.74 14.80
C LEU A 44 -5.25 -5.67 13.67
N VAL A 45 -4.72 -4.48 13.37
CA VAL A 45 -3.72 -4.27 12.31
C VAL A 45 -2.40 -4.98 12.59
N ARG A 46 -2.01 -5.19 13.86
CA ARG A 46 -0.82 -5.98 14.22
C ARG A 46 -0.92 -7.46 13.83
N HIS A 47 -2.14 -7.99 13.80
CA HIS A 47 -2.39 -9.42 13.58
C HIS A 47 -2.94 -9.74 12.20
N LYS A 48 -3.45 -8.74 11.47
CA LYS A 48 -4.10 -8.94 10.17
C LYS A 48 -3.85 -7.76 9.25
N HIS A 49 -3.61 -8.04 7.98
CA HIS A 49 -3.56 -7.01 6.94
C HIS A 49 -4.97 -6.63 6.48
N TYR A 50 -5.16 -5.34 6.24
CA TYR A 50 -6.37 -4.78 5.66
C TYR A 50 -6.04 -4.09 4.35
N ASP A 51 -6.89 -4.28 3.35
CA ASP A 51 -6.75 -3.60 2.06
C ASP A 51 -7.21 -2.15 2.17
N VAL A 52 -8.33 -1.93 2.87
CA VAL A 52 -8.92 -0.60 3.09
C VAL A 52 -9.26 -0.42 4.57
N ALA A 53 -9.03 0.79 5.09
CA ALA A 53 -9.49 1.23 6.40
C ALA A 53 -10.46 2.41 6.23
N LEU A 54 -11.69 2.26 6.72
CA LEU A 54 -12.67 3.33 6.83
C LEU A 54 -12.55 3.90 8.25
N LEU A 55 -12.09 5.15 8.36
CA LEU A 55 -11.75 5.75 9.64
C LEU A 55 -12.61 6.97 9.92
N ASP A 56 -13.37 6.96 11.02
CA ASP A 56 -13.96 8.22 11.48
C ASP A 56 -12.86 9.21 11.84
N TYR A 57 -13.02 10.44 11.39
CA TYR A 57 -12.08 11.52 11.69
C TYR A 57 -12.07 11.85 13.19
N LEU A 58 -13.26 11.98 13.80
CA LEU A 58 -13.42 12.45 15.17
C LEU A 58 -13.75 11.29 16.10
N MET A 59 -12.75 10.75 16.78
CA MET A 59 -12.91 9.75 17.81
C MET A 59 -12.27 10.21 19.14
N PRO A 60 -12.82 9.82 20.29
CA PRO A 60 -12.21 10.08 21.58
C PRO A 60 -10.80 9.51 21.72
N GLY A 61 -9.87 10.29 22.24
CA GLY A 61 -8.51 9.87 22.54
C GLY A 61 -7.56 9.87 21.36
N MET A 62 -7.90 9.21 20.26
CA MET A 62 -7.09 9.17 19.04
C MET A 62 -7.97 9.45 17.82
N ASP A 63 -7.70 10.55 17.12
CA ASP A 63 -8.41 10.88 15.89
C ASP A 63 -8.01 9.95 14.73
N GLY A 64 -8.87 9.91 13.68
CA GLY A 64 -8.67 9.01 12.54
C GLY A 64 -7.39 9.26 11.75
N LEU A 65 -6.88 10.50 11.70
CA LEU A 65 -5.61 10.78 10.99
C LEU A 65 -4.40 10.33 11.80
N THR A 66 -4.44 10.51 13.12
CA THR A 66 -3.41 9.99 14.02
C THR A 66 -3.39 8.47 13.96
N LEU A 67 -4.58 7.83 14.01
CA LEU A 67 -4.71 6.38 13.83
C LEU A 67 -4.12 5.94 12.48
N TYR A 68 -4.44 6.62 11.40
CA TYR A 68 -3.90 6.25 10.08
C TYR A 68 -2.37 6.34 10.01
N ARG A 69 -1.77 7.37 10.61
CA ARG A 69 -0.29 7.45 10.68
C ARG A 69 0.32 6.24 11.40
N GLU A 70 -0.33 5.73 12.44
CA GLU A 70 0.12 4.52 13.15
C GLU A 70 -0.16 3.24 12.34
N ILE A 71 -1.34 3.13 11.69
CA ILE A 71 -1.65 2.03 10.76
C ILE A 71 -0.59 1.95 9.66
N LYS A 72 -0.22 3.09 9.07
CA LYS A 72 0.77 3.18 8.00
C LYS A 72 2.14 2.63 8.40
N LYS A 73 2.55 2.78 9.66
CA LYS A 73 3.79 2.19 10.18
C LYS A 73 3.73 0.66 10.29
N LEU A 74 2.55 0.11 10.56
CA LEU A 74 2.33 -1.33 10.74
C LEU A 74 1.95 -2.04 9.44
N SER A 75 1.20 -1.38 8.58
CA SER A 75 0.66 -1.91 7.33
C SER A 75 0.54 -0.80 6.28
N ALA A 76 1.68 -0.40 5.72
CA ALA A 76 1.76 0.75 4.80
C ALA A 76 0.92 0.57 3.51
N GLY A 77 0.61 -0.67 3.14
CA GLY A 77 -0.24 -0.99 1.99
C GLY A 77 -1.74 -0.82 2.22
N THR A 78 -2.18 -0.52 3.46
CA THR A 78 -3.58 -0.25 3.78
C THR A 78 -3.97 1.15 3.28
N VAL A 79 -5.01 1.23 2.47
CA VAL A 79 -5.56 2.50 1.98
C VAL A 79 -6.57 3.05 2.98
N ALA A 80 -6.42 4.30 3.41
CA ALA A 80 -7.38 4.93 4.32
C ALA A 80 -8.38 5.82 3.58
N ILE A 81 -9.67 5.61 3.83
CA ILE A 81 -10.75 6.52 3.50
C ILE A 81 -11.22 7.13 4.83
N VAL A 82 -11.05 8.44 4.97
CA VAL A 82 -11.46 9.16 6.18
C VAL A 82 -12.90 9.61 6.06
N VAL A 83 -13.71 9.26 7.04
CA VAL A 83 -15.14 9.63 7.09
C VAL A 83 -15.31 10.74 8.12
N THR A 84 -16.03 11.82 7.79
CA THR A 84 -16.15 12.97 8.70
C THR A 84 -17.44 13.75 8.51
N ALA A 85 -18.01 14.27 9.60
CA ALA A 85 -19.10 15.24 9.54
C ALA A 85 -18.64 16.64 9.03
N TYR A 86 -17.32 16.89 9.03
CA TYR A 86 -16.72 18.17 8.70
C TYR A 86 -15.77 18.07 7.50
N ALA A 87 -16.29 17.75 6.34
CA ALA A 87 -15.51 17.67 5.09
C ALA A 87 -15.18 19.08 4.52
N GLY A 88 -14.63 19.97 5.35
CA GLY A 88 -14.15 21.30 4.95
C GLY A 88 -12.70 21.27 4.45
N GLY A 89 -12.27 22.37 3.81
CA GLY A 89 -10.94 22.45 3.16
C GLY A 89 -9.76 22.05 4.06
N THR A 90 -9.74 22.50 5.31
CA THR A 90 -8.67 22.18 6.28
C THR A 90 -8.58 20.69 6.60
N THR A 91 -9.72 20.03 6.87
CA THR A 91 -9.76 18.58 7.16
C THR A 91 -9.31 17.75 5.97
N THR A 92 -9.72 18.15 4.77
CA THR A 92 -9.32 17.46 3.53
C THR A 92 -7.81 17.60 3.27
N GLU A 93 -7.25 18.81 3.47
CA GLU A 93 -5.82 19.06 3.34
C GLU A 93 -4.98 18.27 4.36
N GLU A 94 -5.44 18.21 5.61
CA GLU A 94 -4.78 17.44 6.67
C GLU A 94 -4.80 15.94 6.39
N ALA A 95 -5.93 15.43 5.90
CA ALA A 95 -6.07 14.04 5.50
C ALA A 95 -5.14 13.68 4.33
N GLN A 96 -5.07 14.54 3.32
CA GLN A 96 -4.16 14.37 2.19
C GLN A 96 -2.69 14.40 2.63
N LYS A 97 -2.31 15.34 3.50
CA LYS A 97 -0.96 15.42 4.07
C LYS A 97 -0.62 14.18 4.92
N ALA A 98 -1.59 13.60 5.61
CA ALA A 98 -1.42 12.33 6.33
C ALA A 98 -1.31 11.12 5.38
N GLY A 99 -1.68 11.31 4.12
CA GLY A 99 -1.64 10.28 3.09
C GLY A 99 -2.93 9.50 2.95
N ALA A 100 -4.05 9.96 3.49
CA ALA A 100 -5.34 9.36 3.24
C ALA A 100 -5.67 9.35 1.74
N TRP A 101 -6.31 8.29 1.29
CA TRP A 101 -6.71 8.15 -0.10
C TRP A 101 -7.79 9.17 -0.46
N GLN A 102 -8.83 9.21 0.35
CA GLN A 102 -9.95 10.12 0.16
C GLN A 102 -10.61 10.51 1.49
N VAL A 103 -11.36 11.60 1.45
CA VAL A 103 -12.24 12.05 2.54
C VAL A 103 -13.68 11.95 2.08
N LEU A 104 -14.53 11.32 2.88
CA LEU A 104 -15.94 11.11 2.61
C LEU A 104 -16.79 11.82 3.68
N PRO A 105 -17.74 12.71 3.32
CA PRO A 105 -18.62 13.36 4.29
C PRO A 105 -19.64 12.39 4.90
N LYS A 106 -19.98 12.56 6.17
CA LYS A 106 -21.18 11.98 6.80
C LYS A 106 -22.41 12.86 6.44
N PRO A 107 -23.60 12.28 6.13
CA PRO A 107 -23.86 10.85 6.06
C PRO A 107 -23.19 10.18 4.87
N VAL A 108 -22.75 8.94 5.06
CA VAL A 108 -21.98 8.19 4.03
C VAL A 108 -22.85 7.90 2.81
N ASP A 109 -22.41 8.42 1.65
CA ASP A 109 -22.96 8.04 0.35
C ASP A 109 -22.37 6.67 -0.06
N PHE A 110 -23.17 5.62 0.06
CA PHE A 110 -22.72 4.24 -0.20
C PHE A 110 -22.26 4.00 -1.63
N PRO A 111 -22.97 4.44 -2.69
CA PRO A 111 -22.46 4.35 -4.05
C PRO A 111 -21.08 4.99 -4.21
N LYS A 112 -20.85 6.15 -3.62
CA LYS A 112 -19.57 6.83 -3.64
C LYS A 112 -18.51 6.06 -2.84
N LEU A 113 -18.84 5.58 -1.63
CA LEU A 113 -17.94 4.75 -0.84
C LEU A 113 -17.50 3.51 -1.61
N MET A 114 -18.43 2.80 -2.24
CA MET A 114 -18.11 1.61 -3.02
C MET A 114 -17.21 1.91 -4.21
N GLY A 115 -17.46 3.01 -4.92
CA GLY A 115 -16.58 3.46 -6.00
C GLY A 115 -15.14 3.71 -5.52
N LEU A 116 -14.99 4.34 -4.34
CA LEU A 116 -13.66 4.59 -3.74
C LEU A 116 -12.99 3.30 -3.27
N VAL A 117 -13.73 2.34 -2.72
CA VAL A 117 -13.20 1.04 -2.31
C VAL A 117 -12.74 0.26 -3.55
N ASP A 118 -13.56 0.19 -4.59
CA ASP A 118 -13.20 -0.50 -5.84
C ASP A 118 -11.98 0.15 -6.52
N GLU A 119 -11.92 1.47 -6.55
CA GLU A 119 -10.77 2.22 -7.05
C GLU A 119 -9.50 1.87 -6.25
N ALA A 120 -9.57 1.92 -4.92
CA ALA A 120 -8.44 1.58 -4.06
C ALA A 120 -7.96 0.13 -4.25
N LEU A 121 -8.91 -0.83 -4.34
CA LEU A 121 -8.61 -2.24 -4.55
C LEU A 121 -8.06 -2.54 -5.95
N GLY A 122 -8.47 -1.74 -6.94
CA GLY A 122 -7.97 -1.83 -8.31
C GLY A 122 -6.51 -1.40 -8.47
N GLN A 123 -5.97 -0.62 -7.52
CA GLN A 123 -4.59 -0.14 -7.59
C GLN A 123 -3.58 -1.25 -7.26
N PRO A 124 -2.51 -1.39 -8.05
CA PRO A 124 -1.49 -2.39 -7.79
C PRO A 124 -0.69 -2.07 -6.52
N LEU A 125 -0.47 -3.07 -5.69
CA LEU A 125 0.36 -2.95 -4.49
C LEU A 125 1.84 -3.15 -4.85
N VAL A 126 2.67 -2.19 -4.48
CA VAL A 126 4.13 -2.21 -4.59
C VAL A 126 4.75 -2.27 -3.20
N LEU A 127 5.64 -3.21 -2.97
CA LEU A 127 6.46 -3.27 -1.74
C LEU A 127 7.84 -2.66 -2.03
N VAL A 128 8.25 -1.69 -1.23
CA VAL A 128 9.60 -1.12 -1.25
C VAL A 128 10.38 -1.69 -0.08
N VAL A 129 11.50 -2.36 -0.34
CA VAL A 129 12.38 -2.94 0.67
C VAL A 129 13.72 -2.20 0.62
N ASP A 130 13.94 -1.31 1.57
CA ASP A 130 15.13 -0.46 1.66
C ASP A 130 15.32 0.00 3.11
N ASP A 131 16.54 -0.01 3.62
CA ASP A 131 16.85 0.39 5.00
C ASP A 131 16.91 1.91 5.20
N ASP A 132 16.93 2.67 4.14
CA ASP A 132 16.90 4.13 4.18
C ASP A 132 15.44 4.63 4.35
N PRO A 133 15.06 5.14 5.54
CA PRO A 133 13.71 5.58 5.80
C PRO A 133 13.30 6.80 4.96
N ASP A 134 14.26 7.68 4.63
CA ASP A 134 13.97 8.86 3.81
C ASP A 134 13.70 8.47 2.37
N LEU A 135 14.46 7.51 1.85
CA LEU A 135 14.21 6.96 0.51
C LEU A 135 12.85 6.24 0.48
N CYS A 136 12.54 5.43 1.49
CA CYS A 136 11.25 4.76 1.61
C CYS A 136 10.07 5.75 1.65
N ALA A 137 10.20 6.84 2.41
CA ALA A 137 9.19 7.89 2.48
C ALA A 137 9.00 8.60 1.13
N ASN A 138 10.10 8.98 0.47
CA ASN A 138 10.07 9.62 -0.84
C ASN A 138 9.46 8.70 -1.92
N MET A 139 9.80 7.41 -1.89
CA MET A 139 9.23 6.41 -2.80
C MET A 139 7.75 6.20 -2.54
N TRP A 140 7.34 6.17 -1.27
CA TRP A 140 5.95 6.05 -0.89
C TRP A 140 5.12 7.21 -1.44
N ASP A 141 5.59 8.47 -1.26
CA ASP A 141 4.91 9.66 -1.78
C ASP A 141 4.84 9.63 -3.32
N LEU A 142 5.98 9.38 -3.97
CA LEU A 142 6.08 9.34 -5.44
C LEU A 142 5.12 8.31 -6.06
N LEU A 143 5.10 7.10 -5.54
CA LEU A 143 4.31 6.01 -6.12
C LEU A 143 2.82 6.16 -5.80
N ARG A 144 2.48 6.64 -4.61
CA ARG A 144 1.10 6.95 -4.25
C ARG A 144 0.50 8.02 -5.16
N ASP A 145 1.25 9.09 -5.45
CA ASP A 145 0.80 10.16 -6.35
C ASP A 145 0.58 9.68 -7.80
N ARG A 146 1.08 8.48 -8.11
CA ARG A 146 0.87 7.79 -9.40
C ARG A 146 -0.18 6.68 -9.33
N GLY A 147 -0.93 6.61 -8.24
CA GLY A 147 -2.03 5.66 -8.08
C GLY A 147 -1.62 4.27 -7.60
N TYR A 148 -0.42 4.05 -7.10
CA TYR A 148 -0.03 2.78 -6.51
C TYR A 148 -0.41 2.70 -5.03
N ARG A 149 -0.77 1.51 -4.58
CA ARG A 149 -0.73 1.17 -3.15
C ARG A 149 0.72 0.86 -2.80
N VAL A 150 1.23 1.39 -1.71
CA VAL A 150 2.65 1.22 -1.36
C VAL A 150 2.81 0.67 0.04
N ALA A 151 3.47 -0.47 0.16
CA ALA A 151 4.00 -1.00 1.40
C ALA A 151 5.50 -0.72 1.49
N VAL A 152 6.01 -0.61 2.71
CA VAL A 152 7.43 -0.39 2.97
C VAL A 152 7.93 -1.44 3.96
N ALA A 153 9.14 -1.89 3.79
CA ALA A 153 9.87 -2.75 4.73
C ALA A 153 11.33 -2.32 4.80
N HIS A 154 11.87 -2.25 6.01
CA HIS A 154 13.25 -1.80 6.24
C HIS A 154 14.24 -2.96 6.42
N ASP A 155 13.74 -4.17 6.56
CA ASP A 155 14.54 -5.38 6.71
C ASP A 155 13.84 -6.62 6.13
N GLU A 156 14.56 -7.76 6.15
CA GLU A 156 14.05 -9.06 5.69
C GLU A 156 12.81 -9.53 6.47
N ARG A 157 12.75 -9.23 7.77
CA ARG A 157 11.64 -9.64 8.64
C ARG A 157 10.36 -8.89 8.29
N GLU A 158 10.45 -7.58 8.15
CA GLU A 158 9.32 -6.73 7.74
C GLU A 158 8.87 -7.09 6.32
N ALA A 159 9.81 -7.28 5.40
CA ALA A 159 9.49 -7.73 4.05
C ALA A 159 8.72 -9.07 4.07
N THR A 160 9.16 -10.04 4.89
CA THR A 160 8.50 -11.34 5.02
C THR A 160 7.03 -11.21 5.40
N ALA A 161 6.72 -10.33 6.34
CA ALA A 161 5.34 -10.09 6.79
C ALA A 161 4.44 -9.55 5.67
N GLN A 162 4.99 -8.73 4.77
CA GLN A 162 4.26 -8.13 3.65
C GLN A 162 4.09 -9.08 2.44
N LEU A 163 4.99 -10.05 2.26
CA LEU A 163 4.96 -10.94 1.09
C LEU A 163 3.75 -11.86 1.02
N ALA A 164 3.09 -12.12 2.14
CA ALA A 164 1.88 -12.93 2.20
C ALA A 164 0.65 -12.23 1.58
N ASN A 165 0.74 -10.93 1.32
CA ASN A 165 -0.36 -10.17 0.71
C ASN A 165 -0.51 -10.55 -0.77
N GLU A 166 -1.63 -11.16 -1.13
CA GLU A 166 -1.93 -11.62 -2.50
C GLU A 166 -2.14 -10.47 -3.50
N ALA A 167 -2.44 -9.25 -3.01
CA ALA A 167 -2.55 -8.06 -3.85
C ALA A 167 -1.19 -7.52 -4.32
N LEU A 168 -0.09 -8.00 -3.73
CA LEU A 168 1.27 -7.58 -4.06
C LEU A 168 1.61 -7.92 -5.52
N ARG A 169 1.95 -6.89 -6.31
CA ARG A 169 2.29 -7.02 -7.73
C ARG A 169 3.77 -6.87 -8.00
N VAL A 170 4.42 -5.91 -7.35
CA VAL A 170 5.83 -5.61 -7.58
C VAL A 170 6.55 -5.44 -6.24
N VAL A 171 7.77 -5.94 -6.15
CA VAL A 171 8.68 -5.74 -5.02
C VAL A 171 9.93 -5.04 -5.53
N LEU A 172 10.21 -3.85 -5.00
CA LEU A 172 11.46 -3.12 -5.20
C LEU A 172 12.42 -3.51 -4.07
N ILE A 173 13.59 -4.07 -4.37
CA ILE A 173 14.49 -4.66 -3.37
C ILE A 173 15.85 -4.00 -3.44
N ASP A 174 16.27 -3.27 -2.39
CA ASP A 174 17.66 -2.85 -2.28
C ASP A 174 18.57 -4.07 -2.06
N MET A 175 19.62 -4.13 -2.86
CA MET A 175 20.63 -5.20 -2.75
C MET A 175 21.51 -5.08 -1.51
N LYS A 176 21.60 -3.89 -0.91
CA LYS A 176 22.47 -3.61 0.23
C LYS A 176 21.66 -3.28 1.47
N LEU A 177 21.15 -4.32 2.13
CA LEU A 177 20.46 -4.19 3.41
C LEU A 177 21.44 -4.44 4.58
N PRO A 178 21.39 -3.68 5.68
CA PRO A 178 22.34 -3.78 6.81
C PRO A 178 22.32 -5.14 7.52
N THR A 179 21.13 -5.72 7.66
CA THR A 179 20.91 -6.96 8.41
C THR A 179 20.82 -8.19 7.50
N GLY A 180 20.96 -8.01 6.19
CA GLY A 180 20.72 -9.06 5.22
C GLY A 180 21.35 -8.77 3.85
N ASP A 181 21.07 -9.66 2.93
CA ASP A 181 21.41 -9.53 1.52
C ASP A 181 20.08 -9.42 0.76
N GLY A 182 19.89 -8.37 -0.02
CA GLY A 182 18.72 -8.22 -0.90
C GLY A 182 18.44 -9.47 -1.75
N ALA A 183 19.49 -10.26 -2.05
CA ALA A 183 19.36 -11.56 -2.69
C ALA A 183 18.54 -12.56 -1.85
N LYS A 184 18.61 -12.52 -0.52
CA LYS A 184 17.78 -13.36 0.35
C LYS A 184 16.33 -12.95 0.26
N VAL A 185 16.05 -11.63 0.32
CA VAL A 185 14.70 -11.09 0.14
C VAL A 185 14.14 -11.50 -1.22
N TYR A 186 14.92 -11.38 -2.29
CA TYR A 186 14.52 -11.83 -3.63
C TYR A 186 14.11 -13.31 -3.65
N ARG A 187 14.94 -14.21 -3.09
CA ARG A 187 14.61 -15.64 -3.04
C ARG A 187 13.40 -15.94 -2.17
N LEU A 188 13.19 -15.14 -1.12
CA LEU A 188 12.00 -15.22 -0.28
C LEU A 188 10.74 -14.80 -1.07
N VAL A 189 10.81 -13.73 -1.85
CA VAL A 189 9.72 -13.31 -2.77
C VAL A 189 9.34 -14.47 -3.70
N ARG A 190 10.32 -15.08 -4.36
CA ARG A 190 10.09 -16.20 -5.29
C ARG A 190 9.46 -17.42 -4.62
N ARG A 191 9.76 -17.66 -3.34
CA ARG A 191 9.20 -18.78 -2.56
C ARG A 191 7.79 -18.51 -2.05
N VAL A 192 7.53 -17.31 -1.52
CA VAL A 192 6.27 -16.95 -0.83
C VAL A 192 5.23 -16.43 -1.81
N ASN A 193 5.63 -15.55 -2.71
CA ASN A 193 4.75 -14.94 -3.70
C ASN A 193 5.40 -14.96 -5.10
N PRO A 194 5.43 -16.12 -5.76
CA PRO A 194 6.09 -16.27 -7.07
C PRO A 194 5.43 -15.46 -8.19
N LYS A 195 4.21 -14.94 -7.97
CA LYS A 195 3.50 -14.10 -8.94
C LYS A 195 3.96 -12.64 -8.88
N ALA A 196 4.47 -12.19 -7.73
CA ALA A 196 4.99 -10.83 -7.60
C ALA A 196 6.24 -10.64 -8.47
N ARG A 197 6.32 -9.52 -9.16
CA ARG A 197 7.49 -9.13 -9.95
C ARG A 197 8.55 -8.54 -9.04
N ALA A 198 9.81 -8.90 -9.24
CA ALA A 198 10.92 -8.43 -8.43
C ALA A 198 11.84 -7.51 -9.23
N VAL A 199 11.98 -6.27 -8.77
CA VAL A 199 12.89 -5.27 -9.30
C VAL A 199 14.00 -5.06 -8.29
N VAL A 200 15.23 -5.27 -8.72
CA VAL A 200 16.42 -5.09 -7.88
C VAL A 200 16.88 -3.64 -7.96
N ILE A 201 17.17 -3.05 -6.80
CA ILE A 201 17.70 -1.69 -6.68
C ILE A 201 19.15 -1.76 -6.22
N THR A 202 20.04 -0.96 -6.80
CA THR A 202 21.43 -0.87 -6.36
C THR A 202 22.05 0.50 -6.63
N GLY A 203 22.83 1.01 -5.67
CA GLY A 203 23.63 2.23 -5.81
C GLY A 203 25.07 1.99 -6.30
N HIS A 204 25.55 0.74 -6.24
CA HIS A 204 26.95 0.40 -6.49
C HIS A 204 27.08 -0.47 -7.73
N ARG A 205 27.20 0.19 -8.92
CA ARG A 205 27.26 -0.54 -10.21
C ARG A 205 28.42 -1.54 -10.28
N SER A 206 29.62 -1.14 -9.85
CA SER A 206 30.83 -1.97 -9.97
C SER A 206 30.95 -3.07 -8.90
N GLU A 207 30.56 -2.77 -7.65
CA GLU A 207 30.70 -3.72 -6.54
C GLU A 207 29.64 -4.82 -6.56
N MET A 208 28.46 -4.51 -7.11
CA MET A 208 27.30 -5.40 -7.10
C MET A 208 27.01 -6.05 -8.44
N GLU A 209 27.81 -5.80 -9.46
CA GLU A 209 27.55 -6.25 -10.85
C GLU A 209 27.38 -7.76 -10.93
N GLU A 210 28.24 -8.53 -10.26
CA GLU A 210 28.16 -9.99 -10.27
C GLU A 210 26.90 -10.51 -9.57
N LYS A 211 26.55 -9.93 -8.40
CA LYS A 211 25.31 -10.30 -7.68
C LYS A 211 24.06 -9.93 -8.46
N VAL A 212 24.05 -8.75 -9.09
CA VAL A 212 22.94 -8.32 -9.96
C VAL A 212 22.79 -9.27 -11.14
N ARG A 213 23.89 -9.63 -11.81
CA ARG A 213 23.89 -10.59 -12.92
C ARG A 213 23.35 -11.94 -12.48
N GLN A 214 23.78 -12.42 -11.31
CA GLN A 214 23.29 -13.69 -10.75
C GLN A 214 21.77 -13.64 -10.50
N ILE A 215 21.25 -12.57 -9.87
CA ILE A 215 19.81 -12.45 -9.56
C ILE A 215 18.98 -12.30 -10.83
N LEU A 216 19.48 -11.60 -11.84
CA LEU A 216 18.84 -11.54 -13.16
C LEU A 216 18.79 -12.94 -13.81
N ALA A 217 19.86 -13.72 -13.69
CA ALA A 217 19.89 -15.10 -14.16
C ALA A 217 18.95 -16.03 -13.36
N GLU A 218 18.73 -15.73 -12.07
CA GLU A 218 17.73 -16.39 -11.21
C GLU A 218 16.28 -15.94 -11.54
N GLY A 219 16.08 -14.94 -12.42
CA GLY A 219 14.78 -14.52 -12.94
C GLY A 219 14.20 -13.24 -12.31
N ALA A 220 15.02 -12.31 -11.82
CA ALA A 220 14.56 -10.98 -11.49
C ALA A 220 14.07 -10.25 -12.75
N ASP A 221 12.98 -9.46 -12.58
CA ASP A 221 12.25 -8.90 -13.72
C ASP A 221 12.89 -7.62 -14.27
N ALA A 222 13.61 -6.87 -13.42
CA ALA A 222 14.36 -5.66 -13.81
C ALA A 222 15.41 -5.27 -12.76
N VAL A 223 16.27 -4.32 -13.14
CA VAL A 223 17.23 -3.66 -12.26
C VAL A 223 17.08 -2.16 -12.41
N CYS A 224 17.05 -1.44 -11.30
CA CYS A 224 17.07 0.01 -11.22
C CYS A 224 18.30 0.47 -10.45
N TYR A 225 18.96 1.52 -10.95
CA TYR A 225 20.17 2.06 -10.33
C TYR A 225 19.87 3.34 -9.57
N LYS A 226 20.42 3.48 -8.35
CA LYS A 226 20.42 4.75 -7.60
C LYS A 226 21.56 5.66 -8.15
N PRO A 227 21.35 6.97 -8.31
CA PRO A 227 20.09 7.69 -8.16
C PRO A 227 19.09 7.30 -9.26
N PHE A 228 17.80 7.27 -8.89
CA PHE A 228 16.76 6.82 -9.81
C PHE A 228 16.54 7.79 -10.96
N ASP A 229 16.49 7.26 -12.17
CA ASP A 229 15.76 7.86 -13.26
C ASP A 229 14.26 7.61 -13.02
N VAL A 230 13.56 8.60 -12.44
CA VAL A 230 12.16 8.46 -12.04
C VAL A 230 11.24 8.04 -13.20
N PRO A 231 11.31 8.66 -14.40
CA PRO A 231 10.56 8.18 -15.56
C PRO A 231 10.77 6.70 -15.86
N ASN A 232 12.02 6.24 -15.93
CA ASN A 232 12.33 4.84 -16.22
C ASN A 232 11.84 3.88 -15.12
N LEU A 233 11.91 4.28 -13.84
CA LEU A 233 11.36 3.50 -12.74
C LEU A 233 9.84 3.33 -12.88
N LEU A 234 9.12 4.43 -13.16
CA LEU A 234 7.68 4.42 -13.32
C LEU A 234 7.24 3.58 -14.53
N ASP A 235 7.93 3.71 -15.68
CA ASP A 235 7.67 2.88 -16.85
C ASP A 235 7.90 1.38 -16.56
N THR A 236 8.94 1.08 -15.80
CA THR A 236 9.21 -0.30 -15.37
C THR A 236 8.10 -0.83 -14.47
N LEU A 237 7.63 -0.03 -13.51
CA LEU A 237 6.53 -0.41 -12.62
C LEU A 237 5.23 -0.60 -13.38
N ALA A 238 4.84 0.34 -14.26
CA ALA A 238 3.62 0.24 -15.07
C ALA A 238 3.62 -1.06 -15.91
N ARG A 239 4.73 -1.36 -16.56
CA ARG A 239 4.89 -2.59 -17.34
C ARG A 239 4.77 -3.84 -16.49
N LEU A 240 5.34 -3.86 -15.28
CA LEU A 240 5.40 -5.04 -14.42
C LEU A 240 4.12 -5.23 -13.58
N SER A 241 3.43 -4.15 -13.22
CA SER A 241 2.15 -4.20 -12.51
C SER A 241 0.98 -4.63 -13.41
N GLY A 242 1.18 -4.63 -14.73
CA GLY A 242 0.13 -4.95 -15.70
C GLY A 242 -0.76 -3.75 -16.04
N GLU A 243 -0.37 -2.53 -15.64
CA GLU A 243 -1.03 -1.32 -16.11
C GLU A 243 -0.77 -1.16 -17.62
N ARG A 244 -1.83 -1.11 -18.40
CA ARG A 244 -1.75 -0.63 -19.77
C ARG A 244 -1.42 0.87 -19.69
N ASN A 245 -0.31 1.28 -20.28
CA ASN A 245 -0.10 2.70 -20.56
C ASN A 245 -1.38 3.20 -21.23
N GLY A 246 -2.10 4.06 -20.51
CA GLY A 246 -3.24 4.74 -21.09
C GLY A 246 -2.74 5.46 -22.34
N ASP A 247 -3.26 5.09 -23.49
CA ASP A 247 -2.99 5.74 -24.75
C ASP A 247 -3.08 7.24 -24.55
N GLY A 248 -1.95 7.90 -24.78
CA GLY A 248 -1.87 9.34 -24.80
C GLY A 248 -2.98 9.87 -25.71
N ALA A 249 -3.74 10.80 -25.18
CA ALA A 249 -4.76 11.52 -25.92
C ALA A 249 -4.17 12.07 -27.22
N GLU A 250 -4.37 11.37 -28.31
CA GLU A 250 -4.42 11.98 -29.62
C GLU A 250 -5.73 12.76 -29.73
N GLY A 251 -5.69 13.98 -29.24
CA GLY A 251 -6.65 15.00 -29.58
C GLY A 251 -6.15 15.80 -30.73
N ALA A 252 -6.58 15.53 -31.89
CA ALA A 252 -6.49 16.49 -32.98
C ALA A 252 -7.57 16.17 -34.03
N ARG A 253 -8.64 16.92 -33.99
CA ARG A 253 -9.16 17.68 -35.18
C ARG A 253 -10.47 18.34 -34.81
#